data_75ba86487e82c8ea9333b4ddbd919917
#
_entry.id   75ba86487e82c8ea9333b4ddbd919917
#
_cell.length_a   1.000
_cell.length_b   1.000
_cell.length_c   1.000
_cell.angle_alpha   90.00
_cell.angle_beta   90.00
_cell.angle_gamma   90.00
#
_symmetry.space_group_name_H-M   'P 1'
#
loop_
_entity.id
_entity.type
_entity.pdbx_description
1 polymer ?
#
loop_
_entity_poly.entity_id
_entity_poly.type
_entity_poly.pdbx_seq_one_letter_code
_entity_poly.pdbx_strand_id
1 'polypeptide(L)'
;YAGAPRGRKNCSDLGFCLREKMQIPRGERYELCRSVHAEANAIIHASRADMIGGTLYLVGVDAHTGDLVSDANPCAMCKRLIINAGISRVVIRNTSDSFTAAYVQEWIEQDGSLNGECGY
;
A
#
# COMPACT_ATOMS: atom_id res chain seq x y z
N TYR A 1 2.91 -4.36 -8.30
CA TYR A 1 1.84 -5.33 -8.53
C TYR A 1 1.14 -5.70 -7.22
N ALA A 2 -0.16 -5.70 -7.23
CA ALA A 2 -1.01 -6.21 -6.16
C ALA A 2 -1.90 -7.32 -6.70
N GLY A 3 -2.08 -8.39 -5.95
CA GLY A 3 -2.93 -9.51 -6.34
C GLY A 3 -2.95 -10.60 -5.28
N ALA A 4 -3.75 -11.63 -5.50
CA ALA A 4 -3.84 -12.76 -4.59
C ALA A 4 -2.48 -13.47 -4.45
N PRO A 5 -2.24 -14.13 -3.31
CA PRO A 5 -1.03 -14.93 -3.13
C PRO A 5 -0.88 -15.99 -4.22
N ARG A 6 0.35 -16.39 -4.47
CA ARG A 6 0.67 -17.40 -5.49
C ARG A 6 -0.25 -18.62 -5.36
N GLY A 7 -0.85 -19.02 -6.49
CA GLY A 7 -1.73 -20.18 -6.57
C GLY A 7 -3.18 -19.91 -6.17
N ARG A 8 -3.51 -18.71 -5.72
CA ARG A 8 -4.89 -18.31 -5.42
C ARG A 8 -5.44 -17.38 -6.50
N LYS A 9 -6.75 -17.44 -6.72
CA LYS A 9 -7.45 -16.58 -7.68
C LYS A 9 -7.52 -15.14 -7.17
N ASN A 10 -7.36 -14.17 -8.07
CA ASN A 10 -7.59 -12.76 -7.79
C ASN A 10 -9.09 -12.46 -7.58
N CYS A 11 -9.41 -11.34 -6.96
CA CYS A 11 -10.79 -10.88 -6.84
C CYS A 11 -11.45 -10.68 -8.22
N SER A 12 -10.67 -10.20 -9.21
CA SER A 12 -11.12 -10.08 -10.60
C SER A 12 -11.54 -11.42 -11.21
N ASP A 13 -10.81 -12.50 -10.90
CA ASP A 13 -11.12 -13.85 -11.38
C ASP A 13 -12.37 -14.42 -10.69
N LEU A 14 -12.60 -14.02 -9.45
CA LEU A 14 -13.77 -14.44 -8.65
C LEU A 14 -15.01 -13.61 -8.97
N GLY A 15 -14.84 -12.43 -9.58
CA GLY A 15 -15.91 -11.50 -9.89
C GLY A 15 -16.45 -10.70 -8.69
N PHE A 16 -15.76 -10.71 -7.55
CA PHE A 16 -16.14 -9.93 -6.37
C PHE A 16 -14.94 -9.63 -5.45
N CYS A 17 -15.08 -8.56 -4.67
CA CYS A 17 -14.20 -8.26 -3.54
C CYS A 17 -14.91 -8.62 -2.23
N LEU A 18 -14.28 -9.44 -1.38
CA LEU A 18 -14.88 -9.87 -0.11
C LEU A 18 -15.21 -8.70 0.80
N ARG A 19 -14.31 -7.71 0.89
CA ARG A 19 -14.52 -6.51 1.73
C ARG A 19 -15.72 -5.69 1.25
N GLU A 20 -15.87 -5.50 -0.06
CA GLU A 20 -17.04 -4.83 -0.65
C GLU A 20 -18.32 -5.62 -0.40
N LYS A 21 -18.28 -6.96 -0.58
CA LYS A 21 -19.41 -7.83 -0.30
C LYS A 21 -19.86 -7.78 1.16
N MET A 22 -18.92 -7.58 2.09
CA MET A 22 -19.19 -7.41 3.52
C MET A 22 -19.47 -5.95 3.90
N GLN A 23 -19.52 -5.04 2.94
CA GLN A 23 -19.76 -3.60 3.16
C GLN A 23 -18.76 -2.96 4.15
N ILE A 24 -17.51 -3.39 4.11
CA ILE A 24 -16.46 -2.85 4.97
C ILE A 24 -15.98 -1.53 4.40
N PRO A 25 -15.97 -0.44 5.19
CA PRO A 25 -15.50 0.86 4.75
C PRO A 25 -14.04 0.83 4.26
N ARG A 26 -13.69 1.78 3.41
CA ARG A 26 -12.31 2.00 2.99
C ARG A 26 -11.44 2.32 4.21
N GLY A 27 -10.26 1.76 4.27
CA GLY A 27 -9.33 1.96 5.38
C GLY A 27 -9.47 0.95 6.52
N GLU A 28 -10.50 0.11 6.52
CA GLU A 28 -10.79 -0.83 7.60
C GLU A 28 -10.64 -2.29 7.18
N ARG A 29 -10.32 -3.14 8.16
CA ARG A 29 -10.32 -4.60 8.03
C ARG A 29 -9.53 -5.12 6.82
N TYR A 30 -8.34 -4.58 6.57
CA TYR A 30 -7.50 -5.04 5.45
C TYR A 30 -6.95 -6.45 5.61
N GLU A 31 -6.99 -7.02 6.82
CA GLU A 31 -6.68 -8.43 7.04
C GLU A 31 -7.63 -9.37 6.29
N LEU A 32 -8.81 -8.89 5.92
CA LEU A 32 -9.78 -9.61 5.09
C LEU A 32 -9.54 -9.39 3.59
N CYS A 33 -8.65 -8.51 3.22
CA CYS A 33 -8.27 -8.31 1.82
C CYS A 33 -7.51 -9.55 1.31
N ARG A 34 -7.97 -10.08 0.20
CA ARG A 34 -7.36 -11.25 -0.43
C ARG A 34 -6.01 -10.95 -1.08
N SER A 35 -5.76 -9.69 -1.40
CA SER A 35 -4.56 -9.28 -2.11
C SER A 35 -3.36 -9.11 -1.18
N VAL A 36 -2.21 -9.51 -1.66
CA VAL A 36 -0.93 -9.00 -1.17
C VAL A 36 -0.73 -7.64 -1.79
N HIS A 37 -0.58 -6.61 -0.98
CA HIS A 37 -0.43 -5.24 -1.49
C HIS A 37 0.90 -5.07 -2.25
N ALA A 38 0.93 -4.13 -3.18
CA ALA A 38 2.10 -3.91 -4.05
C ALA A 38 3.36 -3.57 -3.25
N GLU A 39 3.20 -2.78 -2.20
CA GLU A 39 4.28 -2.41 -1.28
C GLU A 39 4.86 -3.63 -0.56
N ALA A 40 3.99 -4.52 -0.07
CA ALA A 40 4.40 -5.78 0.56
C ALA A 40 5.14 -6.68 -0.43
N ASN A 41 4.66 -6.78 -1.66
CA ASN A 41 5.33 -7.53 -2.73
C ASN A 41 6.71 -6.95 -3.04
N ALA A 42 6.85 -5.64 -3.14
CA ALA A 42 8.14 -5.00 -3.38
C ALA A 42 9.14 -5.33 -2.25
N ILE A 43 8.68 -5.26 -1.00
CA ILE A 43 9.51 -5.58 0.17
C ILE A 43 9.93 -7.04 0.20
N ILE A 44 9.02 -7.97 -0.13
CA ILE A 44 9.31 -9.41 -0.17
C ILE A 44 10.39 -9.73 -1.21
N HIS A 45 10.43 -9.00 -2.32
CA HIS A 45 11.36 -9.25 -3.43
C HIS A 45 12.70 -8.53 -3.32
N ALA A 46 12.92 -7.72 -2.30
CA ALA A 46 14.16 -7.00 -2.07
C ALA A 46 14.89 -7.48 -0.82
N SER A 47 16.22 -7.36 -0.79
CA SER A 47 16.98 -7.61 0.43
C SER A 47 16.86 -6.44 1.39
N ARG A 48 16.88 -6.73 2.70
CA ARG A 48 16.87 -5.66 3.72
C ARG A 48 18.05 -4.70 3.56
N ALA A 49 19.23 -5.21 3.22
CA ALA A 49 20.42 -4.38 3.02
C ALA A 49 20.23 -3.34 1.92
N ASP A 50 19.50 -3.69 0.86
CA ASP A 50 19.22 -2.78 -0.25
C ASP A 50 18.07 -1.81 0.05
N MET A 51 17.18 -2.16 0.98
CA MET A 51 16.02 -1.31 1.33
C MET A 51 16.35 -0.23 2.36
N ILE A 52 17.29 -0.47 3.28
CA ILE A 52 17.65 0.49 4.33
C ILE A 52 18.11 1.81 3.71
N GLY A 53 17.44 2.90 4.07
CA GLY A 53 17.70 4.23 3.52
C GLY A 53 17.17 4.45 2.10
N GLY A 54 16.51 3.45 1.52
CA GLY A 54 16.00 3.48 0.16
C GLY A 54 14.73 4.30 -0.04
N THR A 55 14.28 4.37 -1.28
CA THR A 55 13.04 5.03 -1.69
C THR A 55 12.10 4.01 -2.33
N LEU A 56 10.85 3.99 -1.88
CA LEU A 56 9.76 3.25 -2.50
C LEU A 56 8.99 4.16 -3.44
N TYR A 57 8.84 3.78 -4.70
CA TYR A 57 8.00 4.47 -5.67
C TYR A 57 6.66 3.77 -5.79
N LEU A 58 5.57 4.52 -5.60
CA LEU A 58 4.21 4.00 -5.59
C LEU A 58 3.35 4.70 -6.63
N VAL A 59 2.61 3.90 -7.40
CA VAL A 59 1.67 4.38 -8.42
C VAL A 59 0.36 3.62 -8.26
N GLY A 60 -0.75 4.34 -8.16
CA GLY A 60 -2.08 3.78 -8.26
C GLY A 60 -2.64 3.96 -9.67
N VAL A 61 -3.24 2.91 -10.21
CA VAL A 61 -3.91 2.93 -11.52
C VAL A 61 -5.29 2.33 -11.36
N ASP A 62 -6.30 3.01 -11.89
CA ASP A 62 -7.65 2.46 -11.99
C ASP A 62 -7.67 1.30 -12.98
N ALA A 63 -8.08 0.12 -12.52
CA ALA A 63 -8.05 -1.11 -13.33
C ALA A 63 -9.06 -1.08 -14.49
N HIS A 64 -10.10 -0.24 -14.43
CA HIS A 64 -11.13 -0.14 -15.47
C HIS A 64 -10.79 0.90 -16.52
N THR A 65 -10.23 2.05 -16.12
CA THR A 65 -9.95 3.18 -17.02
C THR A 65 -8.48 3.27 -17.44
N GLY A 66 -7.55 2.70 -16.67
CA GLY A 66 -6.12 2.85 -16.88
C GLY A 66 -5.55 4.20 -16.41
N ASP A 67 -6.39 5.05 -15.82
CA ASP A 67 -5.97 6.37 -15.35
C ASP A 67 -5.19 6.31 -14.04
N LEU A 68 -4.31 7.29 -13.83
CA LEU A 68 -3.59 7.44 -12.57
C LEU A 68 -4.57 7.84 -11.45
N VAL A 69 -4.39 7.21 -10.29
CA VAL A 69 -5.11 7.56 -9.07
C VAL A 69 -4.23 8.45 -8.22
N SER A 70 -4.69 9.67 -7.96
CA SER A 70 -3.99 10.58 -7.05
C SER A 70 -4.06 10.09 -5.61
N ASP A 71 -3.04 10.44 -4.82
CA ASP A 71 -2.98 10.14 -3.37
C ASP A 71 -3.11 8.64 -3.04
N ALA A 72 -2.48 7.79 -3.85
CA ALA A 72 -2.42 6.36 -3.63
C ALA A 72 -1.47 6.02 -2.45
N ASN A 73 -1.85 6.45 -1.25
CA ASN A 73 -1.05 6.27 -0.05
C ASN A 73 -1.02 4.81 0.43
N PRO A 74 0.09 4.35 1.01
CA PRO A 74 0.14 3.06 1.67
C PRO A 74 -0.87 2.97 2.80
N CYS A 75 -1.56 1.84 2.94
CA CYS A 75 -2.42 1.61 4.08
C CYS A 75 -1.61 1.42 5.38
N ALA A 76 -2.28 1.45 6.53
CA ALA A 76 -1.62 1.32 7.84
C ALA A 76 -0.77 0.04 7.97
N MET A 77 -1.19 -1.08 7.39
CA MET A 77 -0.41 -2.32 7.39
C MET A 77 0.88 -2.16 6.56
N CYS A 78 0.78 -1.58 5.36
CA CYS A 78 1.93 -1.34 4.50
C CYS A 78 2.89 -0.31 5.09
N LYS A 79 2.39 0.74 5.74
CA LYS A 79 3.24 1.70 6.46
C LYS A 79 4.13 1.02 7.50
N ARG A 80 3.58 0.10 8.30
CA ARG A 80 4.37 -0.68 9.27
C ARG A 80 5.46 -1.50 8.60
N LEU A 81 5.16 -2.14 7.47
CA LEU A 81 6.14 -2.91 6.70
C LEU A 81 7.25 -2.01 6.16
N ILE A 82 6.89 -0.84 5.61
CA ILE A 82 7.83 0.14 5.05
C ILE A 82 8.76 0.67 6.14
N ILE A 83 8.22 1.03 7.30
CA ILE A 83 9.01 1.46 8.46
C ILE A 83 10.00 0.37 8.87
N ASN A 84 9.51 -0.85 9.04
CA ASN A 84 10.35 -1.96 9.51
C ASN A 84 11.38 -2.41 8.48
N ALA A 85 11.13 -2.21 7.20
CA ALA A 85 12.08 -2.47 6.12
C ALA A 85 13.26 -1.46 6.09
N GLY A 86 13.15 -0.34 6.80
CA GLY A 86 14.16 0.72 6.84
C GLY A 86 14.13 1.65 5.64
N ILE A 87 13.05 1.67 4.86
CA ILE A 87 12.84 2.60 3.76
C ILE A 87 12.69 4.00 4.33
N SER A 88 13.38 4.98 3.75
CA SER A 88 13.41 6.36 4.26
C SER A 88 12.34 7.25 3.63
N ARG A 89 11.91 6.95 2.41
CA ARG A 89 11.03 7.81 1.64
C ARG A 89 10.09 7.01 0.74
N VAL A 90 8.85 7.48 0.62
CA VAL A 90 7.89 6.96 -0.35
C VAL A 90 7.51 8.09 -1.31
N VAL A 91 7.67 7.86 -2.59
CA VAL A 91 7.29 8.79 -3.65
C VAL A 91 6.02 8.28 -4.32
N ILE A 92 4.95 9.05 -4.23
CA ILE A 92 3.63 8.71 -4.77
C ILE A 92 3.40 9.55 -6.01
N ARG A 93 3.20 8.90 -7.15
CA ARG A 93 2.87 9.58 -8.39
C ARG A 93 1.37 9.88 -8.43
N ASN A 94 1.02 11.15 -8.55
CA ASN A 94 -0.38 11.60 -8.57
C ASN A 94 -0.91 11.81 -9.99
N THR A 95 -0.12 12.45 -10.83
CA THR A 95 -0.42 12.70 -12.25
C THR A 95 0.80 12.41 -13.11
N SER A 96 0.70 12.62 -14.43
CA SER A 96 1.86 12.51 -15.33
C SER A 96 3.01 13.44 -14.93
N ASP A 97 2.70 14.58 -14.29
CA ASP A 97 3.66 15.66 -14.02
C ASP A 97 3.86 15.96 -12.53
N SER A 98 3.10 15.32 -11.64
CA SER A 98 3.16 15.59 -10.20
C SER A 98 3.31 14.34 -9.35
N PHE A 99 4.03 14.51 -8.23
CA PHE A 99 4.22 13.48 -7.23
C PHE A 99 4.22 14.09 -5.82
N THR A 100 3.98 13.26 -4.83
CA THR A 100 4.11 13.58 -3.41
C THR A 100 5.23 12.73 -2.80
N ALA A 101 6.12 13.33 -2.05
CA ALA A 101 7.14 12.61 -1.28
C ALA A 101 6.72 12.57 0.20
N ALA A 102 6.60 11.36 0.75
CA ALA A 102 6.37 11.13 2.17
C ALA A 102 7.67 10.62 2.82
N TYR A 103 8.04 11.23 3.93
CA TYR A 103 9.22 10.81 4.69
C TYR A 103 8.80 9.87 5.81
N VAL A 104 9.37 8.68 5.82
CA VAL A 104 8.98 7.61 6.77
C VAL A 104 9.24 8.00 8.21
N GLN A 105 10.25 8.83 8.46
CA GLN A 105 10.53 9.35 9.80
C GLN A 105 9.33 10.11 10.40
N GLU A 106 8.58 10.84 9.59
CA GLU A 106 7.37 11.54 10.03
C GLU A 106 6.29 10.55 10.52
N TRP A 107 6.17 9.40 9.87
CA TRP A 107 5.23 8.36 10.31
C TRP A 107 5.63 7.72 11.64
N ILE A 108 6.93 7.67 11.94
CA ILE A 108 7.45 7.16 13.21
C ILE A 108 7.17 8.17 14.33
N GLU A 109 7.41 9.45 14.07
CA GLU A 109 7.26 10.52 15.05
C GLU A 109 5.79 10.87 15.31
N GLN A 110 4.94 10.81 14.29
CA GLN A 110 3.51 11.11 14.36
C GLN A 110 2.69 9.82 14.41
N ASP A 111 2.89 9.03 15.47
CA ASP A 111 2.22 7.74 15.63
C ASP A 111 0.76 7.91 16.10
N GLY A 112 -0.17 8.08 15.15
CA GLY A 112 -1.61 8.14 15.41
C GLY A 112 -2.23 6.78 15.79
N SER A 113 -1.48 5.67 15.69
CA SER A 113 -2.01 4.34 15.97
C SER A 113 -2.43 4.16 17.43
N LEU A 114 -1.80 4.88 18.35
CA LEU A 114 -2.13 4.87 19.77
C LEU A 114 -3.47 5.57 20.10
N ASN A 115 -3.94 6.41 19.19
CA ASN A 115 -5.22 7.11 19.33
C ASN A 115 -6.37 6.38 18.63
N GLY A 116 -6.13 5.17 18.13
CA GLY A 116 -7.12 4.41 17.38
C GLY A 116 -7.35 4.92 15.95
N GLU A 117 -6.50 5.80 15.48
CA GLU A 117 -6.54 6.26 14.10
C GLU A 117 -6.09 5.12 13.17
N CYS A 118 -7.06 4.46 12.57
CA CYS A 118 -6.83 3.49 11.50
C CYS A 118 -6.91 4.25 10.19
N GLY A 119 -5.79 4.47 9.55
CA GLY A 119 -5.94 5.18 8.30
C GLY A 119 -4.69 5.22 7.43
N TYR A 120 -4.89 5.85 6.37
CA TYR A 120 -3.90 6.16 5.35
C TYR A 120 -3.06 7.35 5.74
#